data_e1f0ff3a247f16a1e3db417e4a04904e
#
_entry.id   e1f0ff3a247f16a1e3db417e4a04904e
#
_cell.length_a   1.000
_cell.length_b   1.000
_cell.length_c   1.000
_cell.angle_alpha   90.00
_cell.angle_beta   90.00
_cell.angle_gamma   90.00
#
_symmetry.space_group_name_H-M   'P 1'
#
loop_
_entity.id
_entity.type
_entity.pdbx_description
1 polymer ?
#
loop_
_entity_poly.entity_id
_entity_poly.type
_entity_poly.pdbx_seq_one_letter_code
_entity_poly.pdbx_strand_id
1 'polypeptide(L)'
;GPSILVATRQLPVGTIIGPDAFRFQTWPEELVEKNYFVKEKTDVNALVGTVVRHAVTAGQPVTQGALVHPKDRGFLAAALGAGMRAVTV
;
A
#
# COMPACT_ATOMS: atom_id res chain seq x y z
N GLY A 1 7.08 -4.46 21.18
CA GLY A 1 6.41 -5.30 20.19
C GLY A 1 6.82 -4.95 18.79
N PRO A 2 6.41 -5.73 17.81
CA PRO A 2 6.76 -5.44 16.43
C PRO A 2 6.10 -4.16 15.94
N SER A 3 6.72 -3.53 14.96
CA SER A 3 6.17 -2.37 14.28
C SER A 3 5.79 -2.75 12.86
N ILE A 4 4.65 -2.28 12.42
CA ILE A 4 4.13 -2.54 11.08
C ILE A 4 3.86 -1.24 10.35
N LEU A 5 3.77 -1.33 9.04
CA LEU A 5 3.50 -0.18 8.19
C LEU A 5 2.00 0.13 8.20
N VAL A 6 1.67 1.37 8.53
CA VAL A 6 0.28 1.84 8.49
C VAL A 6 0.20 3.09 7.61
N ALA A 7 -0.99 3.34 7.09
CA ALA A 7 -1.22 4.52 6.26
C ALA A 7 -1.29 5.77 7.12
N THR A 8 -0.65 6.85 6.68
CA THR A 8 -0.70 8.14 7.39
C THR A 8 -1.98 8.91 7.05
N ARG A 9 -2.62 8.54 5.95
CA ARG A 9 -3.85 9.15 5.49
C ARG A 9 -4.63 8.15 4.66
N GLN A 10 -5.84 8.52 4.26
CA GLN A 10 -6.63 7.72 3.33
C GLN A 10 -5.84 7.53 2.03
N LEU A 11 -5.75 6.30 1.56
CA LEU A 11 -5.06 5.96 0.31
C LEU A 11 -6.06 5.29 -0.63
N PRO A 12 -6.71 6.06 -1.48
CA PRO A 12 -7.65 5.48 -2.46
C PRO A 12 -6.94 4.68 -3.53
N VAL A 13 -7.70 3.82 -4.20
CA VAL A 13 -7.21 3.08 -5.36
C VAL A 13 -6.68 4.07 -6.40
N GLY A 14 -5.52 3.77 -6.97
CA GLY A 14 -4.88 4.64 -7.96
C GLY A 14 -3.89 5.63 -7.38
N THR A 15 -3.82 5.74 -6.04
CA THR A 15 -2.86 6.64 -5.41
C THR A 15 -1.44 6.15 -5.68
N ILE A 16 -0.58 7.07 -6.10
CA ILE A 16 0.85 6.79 -6.26
C ILE A 16 1.52 7.08 -4.93
N ILE A 17 2.24 6.09 -4.41
CA ILE A 17 2.81 6.18 -3.07
C ILE A 17 4.04 7.08 -3.08
N GLY A 18 4.01 8.10 -2.22
CA GLY A 18 5.15 8.94 -1.90
C GLY A 18 5.77 8.55 -0.57
N PRO A 19 6.86 9.21 -0.19
CA PRO A 19 7.60 8.82 1.02
C PRO A 19 6.84 9.09 2.32
N ASP A 20 5.83 9.94 2.30
CA ASP A 20 5.07 10.32 3.49
C ASP A 20 3.75 9.58 3.64
N ALA A 21 3.48 8.61 2.77
CA ALA A 21 2.20 7.88 2.78
C ALA A 21 2.09 6.90 3.94
N PHE A 22 3.22 6.47 4.48
CA PHE A 22 3.28 5.41 5.48
C PHE A 22 4.08 5.86 6.69
N ARG A 23 3.80 5.19 7.82
CA ARG A 23 4.64 5.25 9.01
C ARG A 23 4.63 3.88 9.67
N PHE A 24 5.62 3.59 10.51
CA PHE A 24 5.63 2.37 11.30
C PHE A 24 4.94 2.64 12.62
N GLN A 25 4.13 1.68 13.04
CA GLN A 25 3.41 1.76 14.30
C GLN A 25 3.54 0.44 15.04
N THR A 26 3.77 0.52 16.36
CA THR A 26 3.80 -0.66 17.20
C THR A 26 2.44 -1.35 17.14
N TRP A 27 2.46 -2.66 16.99
CA TRP A 27 1.25 -3.45 16.82
C TRP A 27 1.30 -4.66 17.75
N PRO A 28 0.17 -5.12 18.28
CA PRO A 28 0.19 -6.34 19.12
C PRO A 28 0.69 -7.51 18.30
N GLU A 29 1.63 -8.25 18.86
CA GLU A 29 2.30 -9.32 18.13
C GLU A 29 1.32 -10.37 17.62
N GLU A 30 0.35 -10.74 18.44
CA GLU A 30 -0.63 -11.75 18.06
C GLU A 30 -1.58 -11.29 16.94
N LEU A 31 -1.60 -9.99 16.63
CA LEU A 31 -2.45 -9.43 15.59
C LEU A 31 -1.69 -9.14 14.30
N VAL A 32 -0.37 -9.37 14.30
CA VAL A 32 0.43 -9.15 13.09
C VAL A 32 0.17 -10.27 12.11
N GLU A 33 -0.31 -9.93 10.91
CA GLU A 33 -0.60 -10.91 9.87
C GLU A 33 0.59 -11.06 8.93
N LYS A 34 0.60 -12.18 8.22
CA LYS A 34 1.74 -12.51 7.34
C LYS A 34 1.92 -11.52 6.21
N ASN A 35 0.83 -10.89 5.76
CA ASN A 35 0.88 -9.97 4.65
C ASN A 35 1.09 -8.51 5.07
N TYR A 36 1.35 -8.26 6.34
CA TYR A 36 1.72 -6.93 6.80
C TYR A 36 3.20 -6.68 6.54
N PHE A 37 3.54 -5.41 6.38
CA PHE A 37 4.94 -5.00 6.23
C PHE A 37 5.51 -4.76 7.62
N VAL A 38 6.42 -5.63 8.04
CA VAL A 38 7.07 -5.55 9.34
C VAL A 38 8.37 -4.75 9.18
N LYS A 39 8.64 -3.87 10.12
CA LYS A 39 9.72 -2.89 10.01
C LYS A 39 11.06 -3.51 9.66
N GLU A 40 11.44 -4.61 10.30
CA GLU A 40 12.73 -5.23 10.09
C GLU A 40 12.92 -5.83 8.70
N LYS A 41 11.81 -6.08 8.01
CA LYS A 41 11.82 -6.72 6.69
C LYS A 41 11.37 -5.79 5.58
N THR A 42 11.18 -4.51 5.87
CA THR A 42 10.58 -3.58 4.91
C THR A 42 11.52 -2.43 4.60
N ASP A 43 11.76 -2.23 3.32
CA ASP A 43 12.43 -1.04 2.81
C ASP A 43 11.35 -0.12 2.24
N VAL A 44 11.04 0.94 2.98
CA VAL A 44 9.98 1.88 2.58
C VAL A 44 10.31 2.53 1.25
N ASN A 45 11.61 2.78 0.98
CA ASN A 45 12.01 3.39 -0.28
C ASN A 45 11.64 2.51 -1.48
N ALA A 46 11.61 1.20 -1.31
CA ALA A 46 11.22 0.29 -2.37
C ALA A 46 9.72 0.38 -2.68
N LEU A 47 8.92 0.94 -1.77
CA LEU A 47 7.49 1.08 -1.95
C LEU A 47 7.10 2.41 -2.60
N VAL A 48 8.02 3.38 -2.64
CA VAL A 48 7.75 4.65 -3.30
C VAL A 48 7.58 4.41 -4.81
N GLY A 49 6.54 4.98 -5.38
CA GLY A 49 6.22 4.80 -6.79
C GLY A 49 5.29 3.63 -7.07
N THR A 50 4.96 2.82 -6.07
CA THR A 50 3.92 1.81 -6.22
C THR A 50 2.56 2.48 -6.27
N VAL A 51 1.55 1.74 -6.73
CA VAL A 51 0.19 2.26 -6.87
C VAL A 51 -0.74 1.44 -6.01
N VAL A 52 -1.68 2.11 -5.35
CA VAL A 52 -2.66 1.46 -4.48
C VAL A 52 -3.67 0.70 -5.34
N ARG A 53 -3.79 -0.58 -5.10
CA ARG A 53 -4.77 -1.44 -5.74
C ARG A 53 -6.00 -1.69 -4.86
N HIS A 54 -5.80 -1.73 -3.55
CA HIS A 54 -6.88 -1.85 -2.58
C HIS A 54 -6.77 -0.69 -1.60
N ALA A 55 -7.84 0.09 -1.48
CA ALA A 55 -7.85 1.29 -0.65
C ALA A 55 -7.48 0.97 0.79
N VAL A 56 -6.75 1.88 1.42
CA VAL A 56 -6.34 1.75 2.82
C VAL A 56 -6.82 3.00 3.56
N THR A 57 -7.44 2.79 4.70
CA THR A 57 -7.89 3.91 5.56
C THR A 57 -6.73 4.41 6.42
N ALA A 58 -6.74 5.70 6.75
CA ALA A 58 -5.72 6.28 7.63
C ALA A 58 -5.61 5.46 8.93
N GLY A 59 -4.37 5.15 9.32
CA GLY A 59 -4.08 4.39 10.54
C GLY A 59 -4.21 2.88 10.40
N GLN A 60 -4.70 2.39 9.28
CA GLN A 60 -4.83 0.96 9.06
C GLN A 60 -3.55 0.35 8.52
N PRO A 61 -3.30 -0.94 8.82
CA PRO A 61 -2.15 -1.63 8.25
C PRO A 61 -2.23 -1.68 6.73
N VAL A 62 -1.08 -1.48 6.10
CA VAL A 62 -0.95 -1.64 4.66
C VAL A 62 -0.55 -3.10 4.41
N THR A 63 -1.30 -3.78 3.57
CA THR A 63 -1.00 -5.17 3.22
C THR A 63 -0.19 -5.22 1.93
N GLN A 64 0.56 -6.30 1.78
CA GLN A 64 1.42 -6.45 0.59
C GLN A 64 0.60 -6.47 -0.69
N GLY A 65 -0.58 -7.08 -0.66
CA GLY A 65 -1.43 -7.14 -1.84
C GLY A 65 -2.13 -5.84 -2.20
N ALA A 66 -2.06 -4.83 -1.33
CA ALA A 66 -2.70 -3.54 -1.60
C ALA A 66 -1.90 -2.65 -2.55
N LEU A 67 -0.64 -2.98 -2.81
CA LEU A 67 0.25 -2.17 -3.63
C LEU A 67 0.71 -2.96 -4.86
N VAL A 68 0.89 -2.26 -5.97
CA VAL A 68 1.37 -2.85 -7.21
C VAL A 68 2.58 -2.06 -7.69
N HIS A 69 3.65 -2.77 -8.02
CA HIS A 69 4.85 -2.16 -8.60
C HIS A 69 4.65 -1.86 -10.07
N PRO A 70 5.35 -0.85 -10.62
CA PRO A 70 5.16 -0.47 -12.04
C PRO A 70 5.37 -1.61 -13.03
N LYS A 71 6.24 -2.56 -12.70
CA LYS A 71 6.52 -3.68 -13.61
C LYS A 71 5.63 -4.89 -13.38
N ASP A 72 4.73 -4.83 -12.39
CA ASP A 72 3.86 -5.95 -12.09
C ASP A 72 2.64 -5.93 -12.99
N ARG A 73 2.04 -7.10 -13.17
CA ARG A 73 0.75 -7.19 -13.84
C ARG A 73 -0.29 -6.43 -13.02
N GLY A 74 -1.19 -5.80 -13.73
CA GLY A 74 -2.26 -5.05 -13.10
C GLY A 74 -1.87 -3.65 -12.69
N PHE A 75 -0.62 -3.22 -12.95
CA PHE A 75 -0.21 -1.87 -12.59
C PHE A 75 -1.07 -0.82 -13.29
N LEU A 76 -1.28 -0.97 -14.60
CA LEU A 76 -2.10 0.01 -15.34
C LEU A 76 -3.53 0.02 -14.84
N ALA A 77 -4.09 -1.14 -14.54
CA ALA A 77 -5.45 -1.21 -14.01
C ALA A 77 -5.56 -0.50 -12.67
N ALA A 78 -4.56 -0.69 -11.80
CA ALA A 78 -4.54 -0.01 -10.51
C ALA A 78 -4.33 1.50 -10.67
N ALA A 79 -3.44 1.90 -11.56
CA ALA A 79 -3.15 3.32 -11.81
C ALA A 79 -4.36 4.06 -12.37
N LEU A 80 -5.19 3.39 -13.15
CA LEU A 80 -6.42 3.98 -13.65
C LEU A 80 -7.49 4.12 -12.58
N GLY A 81 -7.34 3.36 -11.50
CA GLY A 81 -8.24 3.45 -10.37
C GLY A 81 -9.56 2.72 -10.56
N ALA A 82 -10.24 2.49 -9.45
CA ALA A 82 -11.55 1.86 -9.47
C ALA A 82 -12.54 2.80 -10.16
N GLY A 83 -13.34 2.25 -11.04
CA GLY A 83 -14.36 3.02 -11.76
C GLY A 83 -13.84 3.79 -12.96
N MET A 84 -12.53 3.88 -13.13
CA MET A 84 -11.98 4.45 -14.35
C MET A 84 -11.90 3.36 -15.39
N ARG A 85 -12.48 3.62 -16.53
CA ARG A 85 -12.46 2.69 -17.63
C ARG A 85 -11.48 3.18 -18.66
N ALA A 86 -10.68 2.26 -19.16
CA ALA A 86 -9.97 2.54 -20.40
C ALA A 86 -11.06 2.73 -21.44
N VAL A 87 -11.32 3.96 -21.78
CA VAL A 87 -12.31 4.24 -22.81
C VAL A 87 -11.68 3.84 -24.12
N THR A 88 -12.17 2.75 -24.62
CA THR A 88 -11.79 2.38 -25.95
C THR A 88 -12.64 3.21 -26.90
N VAL A 89 -11.98 3.93 -27.63
CA VAL A 89 -12.67 4.72 -28.62
C VAL A 89 -12.81 3.94 -29.89
#